data_e5341aacd1b8926e9d7010ec003de783
#
_entry.id   e5341aacd1b8926e9d7010ec003de783
#
_cell.length_a   1.000
_cell.length_b   1.000
_cell.length_c   1.000
_cell.angle_alpha   90.00
_cell.angle_beta   90.00
_cell.angle_gamma   90.00
#
_symmetry.space_group_name_H-M   'P 1'
#
loop_
_entity.id
_entity.type
_entity.pdbx_description
1 polymer ?
#
loop_
_entity_poly.entity_id
_entity_poly.type
_entity_poly.pdbx_seq_one_letter_code
_entity_poly.pdbx_strand_id
1 'polypeptide(L)'
;MNTAPTILMANGKPAFVVLPYEEYLALTKTARVPADDSIPHEVVKLQFSNDWSLVRAWREYLGITQTEMAERLQIRQPTYANMEALDAKPRKATIKRIAEALNLSTEQVMG
;
A
#
# COMPACT_ATOMS: atom_id res chain seq x y z
N MET A 1 21.64 -4.37 -17.02
CA MET A 1 21.75 -2.96 -17.43
C MET A 1 22.04 -2.11 -16.21
N ASN A 2 23.00 -1.21 -16.31
CA ASN A 2 23.32 -0.34 -15.18
C ASN A 2 22.24 0.73 -15.02
N THR A 3 21.63 0.78 -13.83
CA THR A 3 20.56 1.71 -13.53
C THR A 3 20.99 2.77 -12.51
N ALA A 4 22.29 2.98 -12.35
CA ALA A 4 22.79 4.00 -11.44
C ALA A 4 22.20 5.37 -11.78
N PRO A 5 21.67 6.11 -10.79
CA PRO A 5 21.09 7.42 -11.05
C PRO A 5 22.16 8.43 -11.49
N THR A 6 21.73 9.37 -12.34
CA THR A 6 22.57 10.50 -12.71
C THR A 6 22.40 11.60 -11.68
N ILE A 7 23.49 12.07 -11.10
CA ILE A 7 23.47 13.11 -10.09
C ILE A 7 23.90 14.43 -10.72
N LEU A 8 23.05 15.46 -10.62
CA LEU A 8 23.35 16.80 -11.07
C LEU A 8 23.88 17.62 -9.90
N MET A 9 25.01 18.26 -10.11
CA MET A 9 25.71 19.01 -9.08
C MET A 9 25.39 20.51 -9.17
N ALA A 10 25.29 21.15 -8.00
CA ALA A 10 25.18 22.59 -7.91
C ALA A 10 26.08 23.06 -6.76
N ASN A 11 26.95 24.02 -7.05
CA ASN A 11 27.91 24.57 -6.06
C ASN A 11 28.75 23.48 -5.40
N GLY A 12 29.15 22.46 -6.16
CA GLY A 12 29.98 21.36 -5.65
C GLY A 12 29.23 20.34 -4.81
N LYS A 13 27.87 20.44 -4.72
CA LYS A 13 27.04 19.52 -3.95
C LYS A 13 25.97 18.89 -4.83
N PRO A 14 25.57 17.63 -4.55
CA PRO A 14 24.43 17.04 -5.26
C PRO A 14 23.17 17.86 -5.04
N ALA A 15 22.54 18.30 -6.13
CA ALA A 15 21.32 19.10 -6.09
C ALA A 15 20.11 18.36 -6.67
N PHE A 16 20.34 17.49 -7.66
CA PHE A 16 19.27 16.77 -8.35
C PHE A 16 19.74 15.37 -8.66
N VAL A 17 18.76 14.45 -8.73
CA VAL A 17 18.99 13.08 -9.14
C VAL A 17 18.09 12.81 -10.34
N VAL A 18 18.67 12.27 -11.41
CA VAL A 18 17.92 11.87 -12.61
C VAL A 18 17.86 10.35 -12.62
N LEU A 19 16.64 9.81 -12.65
CA LEU A 19 16.37 8.38 -12.66
C LEU A 19 15.59 7.98 -13.91
N PRO A 20 15.75 6.75 -14.41
CA PRO A 20 14.81 6.20 -15.36
C PRO A 20 13.39 6.26 -14.80
N TYR A 21 12.40 6.51 -15.66
CA TYR A 21 11.02 6.68 -15.24
C TYR A 21 10.50 5.46 -14.45
N GLU A 22 10.86 4.26 -14.90
CA GLU A 22 10.44 3.03 -14.21
C GLU A 22 11.00 2.92 -12.80
N GLU A 23 12.25 3.32 -12.60
CA GLU A 23 12.86 3.34 -11.26
C GLU A 23 12.18 4.38 -10.37
N TYR A 24 11.85 5.54 -10.91
CA TYR A 24 11.13 6.58 -10.19
C TYR A 24 9.77 6.06 -9.71
N LEU A 25 9.02 5.38 -10.58
CA LEU A 25 7.73 4.81 -10.22
C LEU A 25 7.86 3.76 -9.12
N ALA A 26 8.88 2.90 -9.20
CA ALA A 26 9.11 1.88 -8.17
C ALA A 26 9.43 2.51 -6.81
N LEU A 27 10.28 3.54 -6.77
CA LEU A 27 10.62 4.26 -5.55
C LEU A 27 9.39 4.99 -4.98
N THR A 28 8.62 5.66 -5.83
CA THR A 28 7.41 6.36 -5.41
C THR A 28 6.39 5.38 -4.83
N LYS A 29 6.23 4.22 -5.46
CA LYS A 29 5.32 3.19 -4.97
C LYS A 29 5.75 2.67 -3.61
N THR A 30 7.05 2.46 -3.40
CA THR A 30 7.60 2.02 -2.12
C THR A 30 7.40 3.09 -1.03
N ALA A 31 7.53 4.38 -1.39
CA ALA A 31 7.41 5.49 -0.46
C ALA A 31 5.96 5.90 -0.17
N ARG A 32 4.96 5.22 -0.78
CA ARG A 32 3.55 5.57 -0.60
C ARG A 32 3.00 5.25 0.78
N VAL A 33 3.65 4.36 1.53
CA VAL A 33 3.21 3.99 2.87
C VAL A 33 4.00 4.81 3.89
N PRO A 34 3.31 5.65 4.70
CA PRO A 34 3.99 6.45 5.73
C PRO A 34 4.63 5.58 6.80
N ALA A 35 5.82 5.96 7.25
CA ALA A 35 6.52 5.26 8.32
C ALA A 35 5.96 5.55 9.71
N ASP A 36 5.14 6.58 9.85
CA ASP A 36 4.57 7.02 11.14
C ASP A 36 3.20 6.43 11.43
N ASP A 37 2.82 5.35 10.77
CA ASP A 37 1.53 4.67 10.93
C ASP A 37 0.31 5.52 10.55
N SER A 38 0.50 6.64 9.87
CA SER A 38 -0.61 7.45 9.37
C SER A 38 -1.24 6.81 8.13
N ILE A 39 -2.44 7.27 7.78
CA ILE A 39 -3.17 6.81 6.61
C ILE A 39 -3.07 7.90 5.53
N PRO A 40 -2.53 7.60 4.34
CA PRO A 40 -2.47 8.59 3.27
C PRO A 40 -3.85 9.12 2.89
N HIS A 41 -3.91 10.41 2.54
CA HIS A 41 -5.15 11.03 2.13
C HIS A 41 -5.83 10.29 0.97
N GLU A 42 -5.06 9.77 0.02
CA GLU A 42 -5.59 9.02 -1.12
C GLU A 42 -6.35 7.75 -0.68
N VAL A 43 -5.88 7.09 0.38
CA VAL A 43 -6.57 5.90 0.91
C VAL A 43 -7.92 6.31 1.52
N VAL A 44 -7.94 7.37 2.32
CA VAL A 44 -9.17 7.90 2.91
C VAL A 44 -10.15 8.33 1.82
N LYS A 45 -9.66 8.99 0.78
CA LYS A 45 -10.48 9.41 -0.36
C LYS A 45 -11.10 8.22 -1.08
N LEU A 46 -10.33 7.16 -1.33
CA LEU A 46 -10.85 5.93 -1.95
C LEU A 46 -11.93 5.31 -1.09
N GLN A 47 -11.72 5.27 0.22
CA GLN A 47 -12.68 4.71 1.17
C GLN A 47 -14.03 5.42 1.09
N PHE A 48 -14.02 6.73 1.19
CA PHE A 48 -15.27 7.51 1.24
C PHE A 48 -15.93 7.73 -0.13
N SER A 49 -15.13 7.87 -1.18
CA SER A 49 -15.68 8.11 -2.52
C SER A 49 -16.37 6.88 -3.11
N ASN A 50 -15.97 5.68 -2.68
CA ASN A 50 -16.47 4.42 -3.23
C ASN A 50 -17.26 3.59 -2.22
N ASP A 51 -17.45 4.07 -0.99
CA ASP A 51 -18.05 3.31 0.10
C ASP A 51 -17.32 1.98 0.33
N TRP A 52 -16.00 2.00 0.31
CA TRP A 52 -15.17 0.84 0.57
C TRP A 52 -14.76 0.75 2.03
N SER A 53 -14.44 -0.47 2.49
CA SER A 53 -13.76 -0.64 3.76
C SER A 53 -12.34 -0.08 3.67
N LEU A 54 -11.74 0.20 4.81
CA LEU A 54 -10.34 0.68 4.85
C LEU A 54 -9.39 -0.38 4.29
N VAL A 55 -9.66 -1.66 4.55
CA VAL A 55 -8.87 -2.77 4.01
C VAL A 55 -8.87 -2.74 2.48
N ARG A 56 -10.04 -2.60 1.87
CA ARG A 56 -10.16 -2.54 0.41
C ARG A 56 -9.49 -1.29 -0.14
N ALA A 57 -9.67 -0.14 0.51
CA ALA A 57 -9.05 1.11 0.09
C ALA A 57 -7.51 0.99 0.06
N TRP A 58 -6.92 0.41 1.09
CA TRP A 58 -5.48 0.14 1.13
C TRP A 58 -5.05 -0.80 0.02
N ARG A 59 -5.80 -1.90 -0.18
CA ARG A 59 -5.47 -2.89 -1.20
C ARG A 59 -5.49 -2.26 -2.60
N GLU A 60 -6.54 -1.51 -2.91
CA GLU A 60 -6.65 -0.82 -4.21
C GLU A 60 -5.57 0.24 -4.37
N TYR A 61 -5.27 0.98 -3.31
CA TYR A 61 -4.21 1.99 -3.31
C TYR A 61 -2.84 1.38 -3.62
N LEU A 62 -2.56 0.21 -3.06
CA LEU A 62 -1.29 -0.49 -3.26
C LEU A 62 -1.26 -1.32 -4.56
N GLY A 63 -2.39 -1.40 -5.29
CA GLY A 63 -2.45 -2.11 -6.55
C GLY A 63 -2.43 -3.63 -6.41
N ILE A 64 -2.89 -4.16 -5.28
CA ILE A 64 -2.90 -5.60 -5.00
C ILE A 64 -4.28 -6.15 -5.32
N THR A 65 -4.34 -7.30 -6.02
CA THR A 65 -5.61 -7.95 -6.33
C THR A 65 -6.14 -8.76 -5.14
N GLN A 66 -7.45 -9.05 -5.14
CA GLN A 66 -8.04 -9.95 -4.14
C GLN A 66 -7.39 -11.34 -4.18
N THR A 67 -7.10 -11.83 -5.37
CA THR A 67 -6.44 -13.13 -5.55
C THR A 67 -5.06 -13.13 -4.89
N GLU A 68 -4.28 -12.07 -5.09
CA GLU A 68 -2.95 -11.95 -4.48
C GLU A 68 -3.06 -11.89 -2.95
N MET A 69 -4.01 -11.13 -2.42
CA MET A 69 -4.22 -11.08 -0.97
C MET A 69 -4.62 -12.44 -0.40
N ALA A 70 -5.50 -13.15 -1.10
CA ALA A 70 -5.91 -14.49 -0.68
C ALA A 70 -4.71 -15.42 -0.64
N GLU A 71 -3.82 -15.36 -1.63
CA GLU A 71 -2.60 -16.15 -1.66
C GLU A 71 -1.67 -15.81 -0.49
N ARG A 72 -1.48 -14.53 -0.20
CA ARG A 72 -0.66 -14.09 0.94
C ARG A 72 -1.21 -14.58 2.27
N LEU A 73 -2.53 -14.65 2.40
CA LEU A 73 -3.21 -15.12 3.60
C LEU A 73 -3.45 -16.62 3.61
N GLN A 74 -3.13 -17.32 2.51
CA GLN A 74 -3.34 -18.76 2.34
C GLN A 74 -4.81 -19.16 2.53
N ILE A 75 -5.70 -18.38 1.92
CA ILE A 75 -7.15 -18.61 1.93
C ILE A 75 -7.68 -18.49 0.51
N ARG A 76 -8.95 -18.85 0.32
CA ARG A 76 -9.59 -18.73 -0.98
C ARG A 76 -9.98 -17.27 -1.25
N GLN A 77 -9.97 -16.88 -2.53
CA GLN A 77 -10.31 -15.53 -2.93
C GLN A 77 -11.73 -15.11 -2.46
N PRO A 78 -12.78 -15.92 -2.58
CA PRO A 78 -14.09 -15.51 -2.07
C PRO A 78 -14.11 -15.30 -0.55
N THR A 79 -13.32 -16.05 0.21
CA THR A 79 -13.20 -15.86 1.64
C THR A 79 -12.56 -14.51 1.95
N TYR A 80 -11.50 -14.15 1.23
CA TYR A 80 -10.88 -12.84 1.38
C TYR A 80 -11.86 -11.71 0.99
N ALA A 81 -12.60 -11.88 -0.11
CA ALA A 81 -13.55 -10.87 -0.56
C ALA A 81 -14.59 -10.56 0.53
N ASN A 82 -15.02 -11.56 1.28
CA ASN A 82 -15.93 -11.35 2.41
C ASN A 82 -15.27 -10.60 3.56
N MET A 83 -13.97 -10.78 3.75
CA MET A 83 -13.22 -10.09 4.82
C MET A 83 -13.09 -8.59 4.56
N GLU A 84 -13.01 -8.18 3.29
CA GLU A 84 -12.86 -6.76 2.94
C GLU A 84 -14.19 -6.05 2.65
N ALA A 85 -15.32 -6.75 2.76
CA ALA A 85 -16.62 -6.14 2.54
C ALA A 85 -16.87 -5.00 3.55
N LEU A 86 -17.61 -3.98 3.13
CA LEU A 86 -17.85 -2.79 3.94
C LEU A 86 -18.49 -3.12 5.30
N ASP A 87 -19.40 -4.10 5.32
CA ASP A 87 -20.08 -4.52 6.53
C ASP A 87 -19.37 -5.64 7.29
N ALA A 88 -18.20 -6.07 6.82
CA ALA A 88 -17.44 -7.11 7.50
C ALA A 88 -16.87 -6.58 8.81
N LYS A 89 -16.87 -7.45 9.84
CA LYS A 89 -16.30 -7.14 11.14
C LYS A 89 -15.27 -8.21 11.52
N PRO A 90 -14.10 -8.20 10.87
CA PRO A 90 -13.09 -9.21 11.13
C PRO A 90 -12.54 -9.10 12.55
N ARG A 91 -12.13 -10.23 13.12
CA ARG A 91 -11.52 -10.28 14.44
C ARG A 91 -10.14 -9.59 14.40
N LYS A 92 -9.66 -9.15 15.58
CA LYS A 92 -8.33 -8.51 15.69
C LYS A 92 -7.21 -9.37 15.09
N ALA A 93 -7.24 -10.68 15.33
CA ALA A 93 -6.24 -11.59 14.78
C ALA A 93 -6.27 -11.59 13.23
N THR A 94 -7.45 -11.52 12.64
CA THR A 94 -7.61 -11.45 11.19
C THR A 94 -7.10 -10.11 10.65
N ILE A 95 -7.43 -9.01 11.33
CA ILE A 95 -6.93 -7.68 10.94
C ILE A 95 -5.41 -7.63 11.00
N LYS A 96 -4.81 -8.22 12.03
CA LYS A 96 -3.36 -8.30 12.15
C LYS A 96 -2.73 -9.05 10.98
N ARG A 97 -3.33 -10.17 10.57
CA ARG A 97 -2.85 -10.93 9.42
C ARG A 97 -2.99 -10.13 8.12
N ILE A 98 -4.09 -9.42 7.93
CA ILE A 98 -4.30 -8.55 6.76
C ILE A 98 -3.25 -7.44 6.74
N ALA A 99 -3.02 -6.80 7.88
CA ALA A 99 -2.00 -5.73 7.98
C ALA A 99 -0.61 -6.27 7.62
N GLU A 100 -0.24 -7.42 8.16
CA GLU A 100 1.04 -8.05 7.81
C GLU A 100 1.14 -8.37 6.32
N ALA A 101 0.08 -8.86 5.70
CA ALA A 101 0.05 -9.16 4.27
C ALA A 101 0.20 -7.90 3.41
N LEU A 102 -0.25 -6.76 3.92
CA LEU A 102 -0.12 -5.45 3.25
C LEU A 102 1.15 -4.70 3.65
N ASN A 103 1.96 -5.24 4.55
CA ASN A 103 3.12 -4.57 5.14
C ASN A 103 2.74 -3.26 5.84
N LEU A 104 1.63 -3.28 6.56
CA LEU A 104 1.10 -2.14 7.32
C LEU A 104 1.06 -2.47 8.80
N SER A 105 0.94 -1.43 9.64
CA SER A 105 0.63 -1.62 11.05
C SER A 105 -0.87 -1.90 11.22
N THR A 106 -1.23 -2.49 12.35
CA THR A 106 -2.63 -2.73 12.68
C THR A 106 -3.42 -1.42 12.75
N GLU A 107 -2.82 -0.37 13.29
CA GLU A 107 -3.42 0.96 13.38
C GLU A 107 -3.80 1.52 12.01
N GLN A 108 -2.95 1.33 11.01
CA GLN A 108 -3.21 1.80 9.65
C GLN A 108 -4.40 1.08 9.00
N VAL A 109 -4.68 -0.14 9.40
CA VAL A 109 -5.79 -0.94 8.84
C VAL A 109 -7.08 -0.73 9.60
N MET A 110 -6.99 -0.47 10.90
CA MET A 110 -8.17 -0.23 11.75
C MET A 110 -8.69 1.19 11.69
N GLY A 111 -7.83 2.13 11.36
CA GLY A 111 -8.18 3.55 11.29
C GLY A 111 -7.98 4.27 12.61
#